data_df12b0a15356d6fd91f0a29ab24f7fc2
#
_entry.id   df12b0a15356d6fd91f0a29ab24f7fc2
#
_cell.length_a   1.000
_cell.length_b   1.000
_cell.length_c   1.000
_cell.angle_alpha   90.00
_cell.angle_beta   90.00
_cell.angle_gamma   90.00
#
_symmetry.space_group_name_H-M   'P 1'
#
loop_
_entity.id
_entity.type
_entity.pdbx_description
1 polymer ?
#
loop_
_entity_poly.entity_id
_entity_poly.type
_entity_poly.pdbx_seq_one_letter_code
_entity_poly.pdbx_strand_id
1 'polypeptide(L)'
;MLIRGCIFDYGGTLDTAGRHWGRVLWDGYVRHGVPVDEAAFRDAYVFAERRLGSCPIIRPDDTFRTTLDKKLALELGFLSSGERAYISEKDAAKFRKDILDDIYEGVKQTTAESRKVLKAVKARFPMVLVSNFYGNIGTVLGEFWLDGLFDSVIESAAVGVRKPDPAIFRLGVEALGLLPEETVVVGDSYDKDIVPACQAGCRAVWLKGEGWDERQYDESLPDAVITELGQVLNVGWL
;
A
#
# COMPACT_ATOMS: atom_id res chain seq x y z
N MET A 1 -26.49 6.73 -8.54
CA MET A 1 -26.29 5.51 -9.35
C MET A 1 -25.88 4.38 -8.40
N LEU A 2 -26.24 3.14 -8.65
CA LEU A 2 -25.94 2.00 -7.77
C LEU A 2 -24.51 1.50 -8.05
N ILE A 3 -23.70 1.31 -7.02
CA ILE A 3 -22.38 0.67 -7.15
C ILE A 3 -22.57 -0.82 -7.47
N ARG A 4 -21.76 -1.34 -8.39
CA ARG A 4 -21.82 -2.71 -8.89
C ARG A 4 -20.48 -3.42 -8.81
N GLY A 5 -19.37 -2.71 -8.55
CA GLY A 5 -18.05 -3.29 -8.42
C GLY A 5 -17.11 -2.42 -7.61
N CYS A 6 -16.09 -3.04 -7.05
CA CYS A 6 -15.13 -2.39 -6.16
C CYS A 6 -13.69 -2.57 -6.67
N ILE A 7 -12.92 -1.49 -6.57
CA ILE A 7 -11.47 -1.51 -6.76
C ILE A 7 -10.83 -1.21 -5.42
N PHE A 8 -9.85 -2.00 -5.02
CA PHE A 8 -9.07 -1.76 -3.81
C PHE A 8 -7.61 -1.48 -4.14
N ASP A 9 -7.00 -0.54 -3.45
CA ASP A 9 -5.55 -0.47 -3.31
C ASP A 9 -5.04 -1.51 -2.31
N TYR A 10 -3.74 -1.83 -2.36
CA TYR A 10 -3.10 -2.76 -1.44
C TYR A 10 -2.28 -2.03 -0.37
N GLY A 11 -1.22 -1.33 -0.79
CA GLY A 11 -0.17 -0.80 0.10
C GLY A 11 -0.57 0.48 0.81
N GLY A 12 -0.78 0.41 2.11
CA GLY A 12 -1.38 1.47 2.91
C GLY A 12 -2.83 1.15 3.26
N THR A 13 -3.56 0.57 2.33
CA THR A 13 -5.00 0.28 2.46
C THR A 13 -5.25 -1.05 3.14
N LEU A 14 -4.74 -2.15 2.59
CA LEU A 14 -5.03 -3.50 3.07
C LEU A 14 -4.00 -4.03 4.08
N ASP A 15 -2.78 -3.50 4.06
CA ASP A 15 -1.66 -4.03 4.82
C ASP A 15 -1.26 -3.18 6.03
N THR A 16 -1.63 -1.88 6.06
CA THR A 16 -1.28 -0.97 7.17
C THR A 16 -2.45 -0.15 7.72
N ALA A 17 -3.70 -0.47 7.32
CA ALA A 17 -4.93 0.15 7.85
C ALA A 17 -4.96 1.69 7.72
N GLY A 18 -4.61 2.21 6.54
CA GLY A 18 -4.60 3.64 6.25
C GLY A 18 -3.30 4.37 6.62
N ARG A 19 -2.33 3.68 7.21
CA ARG A 19 -1.06 4.29 7.58
C ARG A 19 -0.07 4.25 6.43
N HIS A 20 0.50 5.40 6.09
CA HIS A 20 1.53 5.48 5.07
C HIS A 20 2.77 4.67 5.44
N TRP A 21 3.33 3.92 4.50
CA TRP A 21 4.48 3.03 4.72
C TRP A 21 5.70 3.73 5.34
N GLY A 22 5.95 4.98 4.99
CA GLY A 22 7.02 5.77 5.62
C GLY A 22 6.81 5.95 7.12
N ARG A 23 5.56 6.13 7.59
CA ARG A 23 5.25 6.21 9.03
C ARG A 23 5.41 4.88 9.72
N VAL A 24 4.91 3.81 9.12
CA VAL A 24 5.03 2.44 9.67
C VAL A 24 6.50 2.08 9.89
N LEU A 25 7.35 2.37 8.89
CA LEU A 25 8.79 2.11 8.99
C LEU A 25 9.46 3.03 10.01
N TRP A 26 9.17 4.33 9.98
CA TRP A 26 9.73 5.26 10.95
C TRP A 26 9.42 4.86 12.40
N ASP A 27 8.19 4.49 12.68
CA ASP A 27 7.81 3.99 14.01
C ASP A 27 8.56 2.69 14.38
N GLY A 28 8.80 1.82 13.41
CA GLY A 28 9.66 0.65 13.60
C GLY A 28 11.09 1.04 14.00
N TYR A 29 11.69 2.02 13.31
CA TYR A 29 13.01 2.55 13.65
C TYR A 29 13.04 3.14 15.06
N VAL A 30 12.04 3.94 15.43
CA VAL A 30 11.93 4.54 16.77
C VAL A 30 11.75 3.47 17.85
N ARG A 31 10.85 2.50 17.65
CA ARG A 31 10.59 1.43 18.63
C ARG A 31 11.84 0.59 18.90
N HIS A 32 12.65 0.35 17.88
CA HIS A 32 13.88 -0.44 18.00
C HIS A 32 15.11 0.39 18.32
N GLY A 33 14.96 1.70 18.56
CA GLY A 33 16.02 2.59 19.01
C GLY A 33 17.16 2.76 17.98
N VAL A 34 16.81 2.80 16.67
CA VAL A 34 17.80 3.13 15.64
C VAL A 34 18.24 4.58 15.84
N PRO A 35 19.55 4.86 16.02
CA PRO A 35 20.05 6.18 16.42
C PRO A 35 20.18 7.13 15.22
N VAL A 36 19.06 7.39 14.54
CA VAL A 36 18.95 8.32 13.41
C VAL A 36 17.79 9.28 13.66
N ASP A 37 17.87 10.48 13.08
CA ASP A 37 16.74 11.39 13.06
C ASP A 37 15.78 11.10 11.89
N GLU A 38 14.61 11.74 11.92
CA GLU A 38 13.59 11.53 10.89
C GLU A 38 14.07 11.98 9.50
N ALA A 39 14.97 12.99 9.42
CA ALA A 39 15.48 13.49 8.16
C ALA A 39 16.39 12.44 7.49
N ALA A 40 17.32 11.86 8.24
CA ALA A 40 18.19 10.79 7.74
C ALA A 40 17.38 9.54 7.34
N PHE A 41 16.37 9.18 8.14
CA PHE A 41 15.44 8.11 7.78
C PHE A 41 14.71 8.41 6.47
N ARG A 42 14.18 9.63 6.28
CA ARG A 42 13.48 10.03 5.04
C ARG A 42 14.38 9.89 3.82
N ASP A 43 15.64 10.29 3.92
CA ASP A 43 16.62 10.15 2.83
C ASP A 43 16.85 8.67 2.50
N ALA A 44 17.02 7.81 3.51
CA ALA A 44 17.19 6.37 3.34
C ALA A 44 15.94 5.72 2.72
N TYR A 45 14.75 6.08 3.19
CA TYR A 45 13.48 5.60 2.65
C TYR A 45 13.31 5.96 1.17
N VAL A 46 13.53 7.24 0.82
CA VAL A 46 13.42 7.70 -0.58
C VAL A 46 14.48 7.03 -1.47
N PHE A 47 15.71 6.83 -0.95
CA PHE A 47 16.73 6.07 -1.65
C PHE A 47 16.27 4.64 -1.95
N ALA A 48 15.76 3.92 -0.95
CA ALA A 48 15.28 2.56 -1.11
C ALA A 48 14.11 2.46 -2.10
N GLU A 49 13.11 3.35 -2.00
CA GLU A 49 11.98 3.40 -2.94
C GLU A 49 12.43 3.61 -4.39
N ARG A 50 13.36 4.54 -4.62
CA ARG A 50 13.91 4.79 -5.97
C ARG A 50 14.66 3.58 -6.50
N ARG A 51 15.45 2.91 -5.65
CA ARG A 51 16.20 1.71 -6.04
C ARG A 51 15.27 0.54 -6.38
N LEU A 52 14.24 0.31 -5.56
CA LEU A 52 13.25 -0.74 -5.81
C LEU A 52 12.40 -0.45 -7.06
N GLY A 53 12.09 0.81 -7.32
CA GLY A 53 11.32 1.21 -8.51
C GLY A 53 12.12 1.23 -9.82
N SER A 54 13.46 1.32 -9.77
CA SER A 54 14.32 1.46 -10.97
C SER A 54 15.17 0.24 -11.28
N CYS A 55 15.34 -0.68 -10.33
CA CYS A 55 16.17 -1.86 -10.49
C CYS A 55 15.38 -3.14 -10.22
N PRO A 56 15.63 -4.25 -10.94
CA PRO A 56 14.91 -5.51 -10.74
C PRO A 56 15.44 -6.27 -9.50
N ILE A 57 15.33 -5.63 -8.34
CA ILE A 57 15.76 -6.18 -7.05
C ILE A 57 14.72 -7.18 -6.52
N ILE A 58 13.44 -6.82 -6.68
CA ILE A 58 12.33 -7.68 -6.30
C ILE A 58 12.05 -8.66 -7.44
N ARG A 59 11.86 -9.92 -7.09
CA ARG A 59 11.52 -11.00 -8.02
C ARG A 59 10.04 -11.33 -7.91
N PRO A 60 9.43 -11.88 -8.95
CA PRO A 60 8.00 -12.26 -8.92
C PRO A 60 7.62 -13.27 -7.83
N ASP A 61 8.59 -14.09 -7.39
CA ASP A 61 8.44 -15.10 -6.34
C ASP A 61 8.83 -14.61 -4.94
N ASP A 62 9.26 -13.36 -4.79
CA ASP A 62 9.54 -12.78 -3.47
C ASP A 62 8.23 -12.60 -2.68
N THR A 63 8.22 -13.12 -1.47
CA THR A 63 7.15 -12.89 -0.51
C THR A 63 7.14 -11.44 -0.02
N PHE A 64 6.09 -11.01 0.65
CA PHE A 64 6.06 -9.71 1.31
C PHE A 64 7.22 -9.57 2.31
N ARG A 65 7.44 -10.62 3.13
CA ARG A 65 8.56 -10.64 4.09
C ARG A 65 9.90 -10.44 3.40
N THR A 66 10.14 -11.11 2.27
CA THR A 66 11.38 -10.96 1.49
C THR A 66 11.49 -9.56 0.88
N THR A 67 10.40 -9.01 0.38
CA THR A 67 10.34 -7.65 -0.18
C THR A 67 10.66 -6.61 0.89
N LEU A 68 10.06 -6.72 2.07
CA LEU A 68 10.32 -5.83 3.21
C LEU A 68 11.78 -5.96 3.70
N ASP A 69 12.31 -7.19 3.76
CA ASP A 69 13.70 -7.43 4.14
C ASP A 69 14.70 -6.77 3.18
N LYS A 70 14.45 -6.86 1.87
CA LYS A 70 15.25 -6.18 0.84
C LYS A 70 15.17 -4.67 0.95
N LYS A 71 14.00 -4.13 1.25
CA LYS A 71 13.79 -2.70 1.46
C LYS A 71 14.59 -2.20 2.68
N LEU A 72 14.45 -2.87 3.81
CA LEU A 72 15.21 -2.56 5.03
C LEU A 72 16.74 -2.70 4.83
N ALA A 73 17.17 -3.67 4.02
CA ALA A 73 18.58 -3.80 3.67
C ALA A 73 19.09 -2.57 2.91
N LEU A 74 18.31 -2.02 2.00
CA LEU A 74 18.66 -0.80 1.27
C LEU A 74 18.70 0.42 2.19
N GLU A 75 17.68 0.60 3.04
CA GLU A 75 17.57 1.72 3.96
C GLU A 75 18.73 1.71 4.99
N LEU A 76 18.90 0.61 5.70
CA LEU A 76 19.93 0.48 6.73
C LEU A 76 21.35 0.43 6.12
N GLY A 77 21.48 -0.13 4.91
CA GLY A 77 22.72 -0.07 4.15
C GLY A 77 23.12 1.37 3.78
N PHE A 78 22.13 2.19 3.38
CA PHE A 78 22.35 3.63 3.15
C PHE A 78 22.82 4.34 4.42
N LEU A 79 22.19 4.04 5.56
CA LEU A 79 22.52 4.66 6.85
C LEU A 79 23.83 4.17 7.47
N SER A 80 24.33 3.00 7.07
CA SER A 80 25.60 2.43 7.57
C SER A 80 26.80 2.65 6.64
N SER A 81 26.59 3.30 5.48
CA SER A 81 27.64 3.51 4.46
C SER A 81 28.03 4.99 4.32
N GLY A 82 29.23 5.23 3.78
CA GLY A 82 29.75 6.56 3.47
C GLY A 82 30.49 7.25 4.64
N GLU A 83 30.95 8.49 4.39
CA GLU A 83 31.75 9.28 5.35
C GLU A 83 30.95 9.74 6.59
N ARG A 84 29.62 9.71 6.51
CA ARG A 84 28.67 10.08 7.58
C ARG A 84 27.77 8.91 7.95
N ALA A 85 28.35 7.72 8.12
CA ALA A 85 27.59 6.58 8.60
C ALA A 85 26.96 6.89 9.98
N TYR A 86 25.65 6.73 10.09
CA TYR A 86 24.88 6.96 11.33
C TYR A 86 24.97 5.75 12.27
N ILE A 87 25.11 4.55 11.70
CA ILE A 87 25.15 3.27 12.43
C ILE A 87 26.25 2.37 11.89
N SER A 88 26.73 1.42 12.69
CA SER A 88 27.65 0.40 12.21
C SER A 88 26.94 -0.66 11.35
N GLU A 89 27.66 -1.32 10.44
CA GLU A 89 27.11 -2.45 9.66
C GLU A 89 26.56 -3.58 10.55
N LYS A 90 27.21 -3.83 11.68
CA LYS A 90 26.78 -4.84 12.65
C LYS A 90 25.43 -4.46 13.28
N ASP A 91 25.25 -3.19 13.65
CA ASP A 91 24.02 -2.70 14.23
C ASP A 91 22.92 -2.65 13.15
N ALA A 92 23.24 -2.26 11.92
CA ALA A 92 22.33 -2.30 10.79
C ALA A 92 21.73 -3.69 10.58
N ALA A 93 22.56 -4.74 10.63
CA ALA A 93 22.12 -6.13 10.49
C ALA A 93 21.18 -6.56 11.63
N LYS A 94 21.45 -6.11 12.87
CA LYS A 94 20.59 -6.37 14.02
C LYS A 94 19.24 -5.63 13.88
N PHE A 95 19.27 -4.33 13.64
CA PHE A 95 18.05 -3.51 13.45
C PHE A 95 17.19 -4.04 12.32
N ARG A 96 17.80 -4.42 11.19
CA ARG A 96 17.08 -5.01 10.07
C ARG A 96 16.22 -6.20 10.49
N LYS A 97 16.79 -7.14 11.25
CA LYS A 97 16.07 -8.32 11.71
C LYS A 97 14.92 -7.95 12.66
N ASP A 98 15.21 -7.10 13.65
CA ASP A 98 14.25 -6.76 14.70
C ASP A 98 13.08 -5.96 14.12
N ILE A 99 13.33 -4.98 13.23
CA ILE A 99 12.32 -4.18 12.54
C ILE A 99 11.50 -5.05 11.57
N LEU A 100 12.16 -5.94 10.82
CA LEU A 100 11.49 -6.85 9.91
C LEU A 100 10.47 -7.73 10.63
N ASP A 101 10.88 -8.35 11.74
CA ASP A 101 10.03 -9.27 12.50
C ASP A 101 8.81 -8.52 13.09
N ASP A 102 9.02 -7.33 13.64
CA ASP A 102 7.99 -6.48 14.24
C ASP A 102 6.96 -6.01 13.20
N ILE A 103 7.42 -5.38 12.10
CA ILE A 103 6.52 -4.86 11.07
C ILE A 103 5.78 -5.98 10.36
N TYR A 104 6.47 -7.08 10.02
CA TYR A 104 5.85 -8.21 9.35
C TYR A 104 4.71 -8.81 10.17
N GLU A 105 4.87 -8.94 11.49
CA GLU A 105 3.82 -9.45 12.35
C GLU A 105 2.60 -8.50 12.40
N GLY A 106 2.84 -7.17 12.44
CA GLY A 106 1.78 -6.17 12.34
C GLY A 106 1.01 -6.24 11.01
N VAL A 107 1.72 -6.41 9.89
CA VAL A 107 1.10 -6.58 8.57
C VAL A 107 0.27 -7.86 8.49
N LYS A 108 0.74 -8.96 9.05
CA LYS A 108 -0.06 -10.22 9.13
C LYS A 108 -1.37 -10.03 9.86
N GLN A 109 -1.35 -9.29 10.96
CA GLN A 109 -2.57 -9.00 11.73
C GLN A 109 -3.52 -8.11 10.92
N THR A 110 -3.03 -7.02 10.33
CA THR A 110 -3.83 -6.10 9.51
C THR A 110 -4.42 -6.81 8.29
N THR A 111 -3.63 -7.57 7.56
CA THR A 111 -4.14 -8.30 6.38
C THR A 111 -5.16 -9.38 6.75
N ALA A 112 -5.05 -10.00 7.91
CA ALA A 112 -6.05 -10.95 8.41
C ALA A 112 -7.41 -10.27 8.68
N GLU A 113 -7.41 -9.04 9.23
CA GLU A 113 -8.63 -8.26 9.41
C GLU A 113 -9.17 -7.76 8.05
N SER A 114 -8.31 -7.23 7.19
CA SER A 114 -8.69 -6.83 5.83
C SER A 114 -9.34 -7.97 5.05
N ARG A 115 -8.82 -9.19 5.19
CA ARG A 115 -9.40 -10.38 4.56
C ARG A 115 -10.85 -10.65 4.98
N LYS A 116 -11.21 -10.38 6.23
CA LYS A 116 -12.61 -10.54 6.70
C LYS A 116 -13.53 -9.55 6.00
N VAL A 117 -13.09 -8.30 5.89
CA VAL A 117 -13.83 -7.25 5.19
C VAL A 117 -13.97 -7.57 3.70
N LEU A 118 -12.86 -7.93 3.05
CA LEU A 118 -12.86 -8.29 1.62
C LEU A 118 -13.78 -9.47 1.31
N LYS A 119 -13.84 -10.49 2.18
CA LYS A 119 -14.79 -11.61 2.02
C LYS A 119 -16.24 -11.15 2.07
N ALA A 120 -16.57 -10.20 2.95
CA ALA A 120 -17.92 -9.66 3.03
C ALA A 120 -18.27 -8.80 1.80
N VAL A 121 -17.33 -8.02 1.26
CA VAL A 121 -17.50 -7.27 0.00
C VAL A 121 -17.64 -8.23 -1.17
N LYS A 122 -16.77 -9.24 -1.28
CA LYS A 122 -16.77 -10.24 -2.37
C LYS A 122 -18.09 -11.00 -2.49
N ALA A 123 -18.77 -11.22 -1.37
CA ALA A 123 -20.09 -11.87 -1.37
C ALA A 123 -21.18 -11.06 -2.08
N ARG A 124 -20.92 -9.76 -2.35
CA ARG A 124 -21.88 -8.82 -2.91
C ARG A 124 -21.46 -8.22 -4.24
N PHE A 125 -20.13 -8.05 -4.43
CA PHE A 125 -19.56 -7.30 -5.55
C PHE A 125 -18.36 -8.01 -6.16
N PRO A 126 -18.17 -7.96 -7.49
CA PRO A 126 -16.89 -8.26 -8.12
C PRO A 126 -15.84 -7.25 -7.64
N MET A 127 -14.60 -7.71 -7.50
CA MET A 127 -13.51 -6.90 -6.98
C MET A 127 -12.26 -7.00 -7.85
N VAL A 128 -11.59 -5.85 -8.04
CA VAL A 128 -10.28 -5.75 -8.68
C VAL A 128 -9.30 -5.10 -7.71
N LEU A 129 -8.06 -5.59 -7.68
CA LEU A 129 -6.96 -4.91 -7.01
C LEU A 129 -6.24 -4.00 -8.00
N VAL A 130 -5.97 -2.75 -7.61
CA VAL A 130 -5.13 -1.80 -8.38
C VAL A 130 -4.01 -1.29 -7.49
N SER A 131 -2.77 -1.69 -7.74
CA SER A 131 -1.66 -1.36 -6.87
C SER A 131 -0.41 -0.90 -7.62
N ASN A 132 0.28 0.10 -7.05
CA ASN A 132 1.66 0.39 -7.38
C ASN A 132 2.55 -0.60 -6.64
N PHE A 133 3.05 -1.62 -7.34
CA PHE A 133 3.86 -2.66 -6.72
C PHE A 133 5.05 -3.04 -7.63
N TYR A 134 5.83 -4.06 -7.23
CA TYR A 134 7.15 -4.33 -7.79
C TYR A 134 7.20 -5.55 -8.73
N GLY A 135 6.05 -6.11 -9.13
CA GLY A 135 5.95 -7.30 -10.00
C GLY A 135 5.71 -8.61 -9.23
N ASN A 136 5.48 -8.54 -7.93
CA ASN A 136 5.29 -9.73 -7.07
C ASN A 136 4.00 -9.71 -6.26
N ILE A 137 3.04 -8.83 -6.59
CA ILE A 137 1.82 -8.70 -5.80
C ILE A 137 1.03 -10.02 -5.70
N GLY A 138 1.04 -10.84 -6.73
CA GLY A 138 0.39 -12.15 -6.71
C GLY A 138 0.92 -13.08 -5.63
N THR A 139 2.26 -13.15 -5.47
CA THR A 139 2.92 -13.91 -4.40
C THR A 139 2.58 -13.36 -3.01
N VAL A 140 2.55 -12.02 -2.89
CA VAL A 140 2.18 -11.33 -1.65
C VAL A 140 0.71 -11.61 -1.26
N LEU A 141 -0.21 -11.59 -2.22
CA LEU A 141 -1.61 -11.93 -1.96
C LEU A 141 -1.75 -13.37 -1.47
N GLY A 142 -1.01 -14.32 -2.06
CA GLY A 142 -0.98 -15.71 -1.63
C GLY A 142 -0.44 -15.87 -0.20
N GLU A 143 0.62 -15.15 0.16
CA GLU A 143 1.22 -15.18 1.51
C GLU A 143 0.22 -14.80 2.61
N PHE A 144 -0.67 -13.83 2.33
CA PHE A 144 -1.68 -13.35 3.29
C PHE A 144 -3.07 -13.94 3.09
N TRP A 145 -3.21 -14.97 2.23
CA TRP A 145 -4.50 -15.63 1.94
C TRP A 145 -5.54 -14.67 1.38
N LEU A 146 -5.09 -13.69 0.57
CA LEU A 146 -5.93 -12.73 -0.16
C LEU A 146 -6.11 -13.14 -1.64
N ASP A 147 -5.37 -14.13 -2.10
CA ASP A 147 -5.53 -14.74 -3.42
C ASP A 147 -6.95 -15.30 -3.60
N GLY A 148 -7.48 -15.19 -4.81
CA GLY A 148 -8.84 -15.62 -5.12
C GLY A 148 -9.96 -14.68 -4.61
N LEU A 149 -9.64 -13.62 -3.84
CA LEU A 149 -10.65 -12.62 -3.47
C LEU A 149 -10.90 -11.61 -4.59
N PHE A 150 -9.92 -11.35 -5.42
CA PHE A 150 -10.02 -10.43 -6.55
C PHE A 150 -10.23 -11.18 -7.87
N ASP A 151 -11.14 -10.66 -8.71
CA ASP A 151 -11.43 -11.22 -10.04
C ASP A 151 -10.30 -10.87 -11.02
N SER A 152 -9.61 -9.75 -10.78
CA SER A 152 -8.42 -9.33 -11.52
C SER A 152 -7.49 -8.51 -10.64
N VAL A 153 -6.21 -8.47 -11.03
CA VAL A 153 -5.15 -7.70 -10.36
C VAL A 153 -4.44 -6.84 -11.40
N ILE A 154 -4.50 -5.53 -11.21
CA ILE A 154 -3.82 -4.52 -12.04
C ILE A 154 -2.61 -4.02 -11.25
N GLU A 155 -1.45 -4.54 -11.58
CA GLU A 155 -0.18 -4.15 -10.96
C GLU A 155 0.60 -3.21 -11.86
N SER A 156 1.05 -2.07 -11.33
CA SER A 156 1.73 -1.03 -12.13
C SER A 156 2.96 -1.55 -12.87
N ALA A 157 3.73 -2.46 -12.27
CA ALA A 157 4.91 -3.04 -12.89
C ALA A 157 4.57 -3.94 -14.09
N ALA A 158 3.39 -4.57 -14.08
CA ALA A 158 2.94 -5.44 -15.16
C ALA A 158 2.30 -4.67 -16.31
N VAL A 159 1.50 -3.62 -16.00
CA VAL A 159 0.75 -2.88 -17.03
C VAL A 159 1.48 -1.65 -17.58
N GLY A 160 2.60 -1.24 -16.94
CA GLY A 160 3.38 -0.08 -17.35
C GLY A 160 2.74 1.28 -17.05
N VAL A 161 1.59 1.30 -16.36
CA VAL A 161 0.89 2.50 -15.90
C VAL A 161 0.85 2.47 -14.38
N ARG A 162 1.05 3.62 -13.73
CA ARG A 162 1.08 3.70 -12.28
C ARG A 162 0.30 4.89 -11.75
N LYS A 163 -0.24 4.78 -10.55
CA LYS A 163 -0.81 5.90 -9.80
C LYS A 163 0.27 6.98 -9.61
N PRO A 164 -0.04 8.28 -9.77
CA PRO A 164 -1.40 8.86 -9.80
C PRO A 164 -2.02 8.97 -11.21
N ASP A 165 -1.53 8.28 -12.24
CA ASP A 165 -2.19 8.31 -13.56
C ASP A 165 -3.57 7.63 -13.46
N PRO A 166 -4.68 8.36 -13.76
CA PRO A 166 -6.03 7.79 -13.68
C PRO A 166 -6.26 6.63 -14.68
N ALA A 167 -5.40 6.46 -15.68
CA ALA A 167 -5.48 5.36 -16.63
C ALA A 167 -5.41 3.99 -15.95
N ILE A 168 -4.68 3.87 -14.82
CA ILE A 168 -4.60 2.59 -14.09
C ILE A 168 -5.96 2.17 -13.50
N PHE A 169 -6.77 3.14 -13.05
CA PHE A 169 -8.12 2.86 -12.55
C PHE A 169 -9.08 2.54 -13.69
N ARG A 170 -8.91 3.14 -14.89
CA ARG A 170 -9.68 2.76 -16.09
C ARG A 170 -9.44 1.31 -16.48
N LEU A 171 -8.19 0.81 -16.36
CA LEU A 171 -7.90 -0.62 -16.54
C LEU A 171 -8.64 -1.49 -15.52
N GLY A 172 -8.75 -1.04 -14.28
CA GLY A 172 -9.53 -1.72 -13.25
C GLY A 172 -11.03 -1.75 -13.56
N VAL A 173 -11.59 -0.62 -14.03
CA VAL A 173 -13.00 -0.51 -14.47
C VAL A 173 -13.28 -1.43 -15.66
N GLU A 174 -12.37 -1.45 -16.65
CA GLU A 174 -12.45 -2.35 -17.80
C GLU A 174 -12.43 -3.82 -17.39
N ALA A 175 -11.54 -4.17 -16.45
CA ALA A 175 -11.46 -5.54 -15.92
C ALA A 175 -12.75 -5.97 -15.17
N LEU A 176 -13.50 -5.03 -14.58
CA LEU A 176 -14.81 -5.29 -14.00
C LEU A 176 -15.92 -5.40 -15.05
N GLY A 177 -15.71 -4.90 -16.26
CA GLY A 177 -16.76 -4.82 -17.29
C GLY A 177 -17.90 -3.86 -16.93
N LEU A 178 -17.61 -2.81 -16.16
CA LEU A 178 -18.56 -1.84 -15.63
C LEU A 178 -18.30 -0.43 -16.18
N LEU A 179 -19.19 0.50 -15.87
CA LEU A 179 -18.95 1.92 -16.09
C LEU A 179 -18.20 2.52 -14.88
N PRO A 180 -17.41 3.59 -15.07
CA PRO A 180 -16.71 4.25 -13.97
C PRO A 180 -17.65 4.64 -12.82
N GLU A 181 -18.80 5.22 -13.11
CA GLU A 181 -19.81 5.65 -12.14
C GLU A 181 -20.53 4.50 -11.41
N GLU A 182 -20.37 3.25 -11.88
CA GLU A 182 -20.85 2.03 -11.21
C GLU A 182 -19.77 1.40 -10.33
N THR A 183 -18.55 1.97 -10.33
CA THR A 183 -17.35 1.45 -9.67
C THR A 183 -16.92 2.37 -8.54
N VAL A 184 -16.58 1.78 -7.39
CA VAL A 184 -15.97 2.49 -6.27
C VAL A 184 -14.53 2.07 -6.08
N VAL A 185 -13.66 3.05 -5.84
CA VAL A 185 -12.25 2.85 -5.47
C VAL A 185 -12.11 3.09 -3.97
N VAL A 186 -11.45 2.16 -3.28
CA VAL A 186 -11.09 2.27 -1.86
C VAL A 186 -9.57 2.33 -1.75
N GLY A 187 -9.04 3.40 -1.17
CA GLY A 187 -7.60 3.61 -1.03
C GLY A 187 -7.27 4.54 0.13
N ASP A 188 -6.01 4.52 0.59
CA ASP A 188 -5.52 5.37 1.68
C ASP A 188 -4.86 6.66 1.20
N SER A 189 -4.26 6.65 0.02
CA SER A 189 -3.52 7.80 -0.49
C SER A 189 -4.43 8.77 -1.24
N TYR A 190 -4.59 9.97 -0.68
CA TYR A 190 -5.40 11.00 -1.33
C TYR A 190 -4.91 11.31 -2.75
N ASP A 191 -3.59 11.53 -2.91
CA ASP A 191 -2.99 11.90 -4.19
C ASP A 191 -2.89 10.74 -5.19
N LYS A 192 -2.73 9.49 -4.71
CA LYS A 192 -2.50 8.32 -5.57
C LYS A 192 -3.76 7.49 -5.81
N ASP A 193 -4.76 7.56 -4.94
CA ASP A 193 -5.97 6.77 -5.05
C ASP A 193 -7.20 7.64 -5.29
N ILE A 194 -7.44 8.63 -4.43
CA ILE A 194 -8.70 9.37 -4.44
C ILE A 194 -8.80 10.32 -5.64
N VAL A 195 -7.81 11.20 -5.81
CA VAL A 195 -7.79 12.15 -6.92
C VAL A 195 -7.88 11.42 -8.28
N PRO A 196 -7.00 10.43 -8.58
CA PRO A 196 -7.07 9.77 -9.88
C PRO A 196 -8.29 8.87 -10.06
N ALA A 197 -8.88 8.31 -9.00
CA ALA A 197 -10.14 7.59 -9.07
C ALA A 197 -11.28 8.52 -9.53
N CYS A 198 -11.40 9.70 -8.91
CA CYS A 198 -12.38 10.73 -9.32
C CYS A 198 -12.11 11.20 -10.75
N GLN A 199 -10.86 11.39 -11.16
CA GLN A 199 -10.49 11.73 -12.54
C GLN A 199 -10.81 10.63 -13.55
N ALA A 200 -10.83 9.37 -13.12
CA ALA A 200 -11.28 8.25 -13.94
C ALA A 200 -12.80 8.16 -14.03
N GLY A 201 -13.56 8.95 -13.25
CA GLY A 201 -15.03 8.96 -13.19
C GLY A 201 -15.61 7.97 -12.18
N CYS A 202 -14.76 7.34 -11.36
CA CYS A 202 -15.19 6.43 -10.31
C CYS A 202 -15.64 7.19 -9.06
N ARG A 203 -16.46 6.54 -8.23
CA ARG A 203 -16.62 6.96 -6.84
C ARG A 203 -15.41 6.60 -6.02
N ALA A 204 -15.16 7.37 -4.96
CA ALA A 204 -13.97 7.17 -4.12
C ALA A 204 -14.34 7.11 -2.63
N VAL A 205 -13.79 6.12 -1.94
CA VAL A 205 -13.80 6.00 -0.48
C VAL A 205 -12.37 6.16 0.01
N TRP A 206 -12.15 7.21 0.78
CA TRP A 206 -10.84 7.47 1.35
C TRP A 206 -10.71 6.82 2.73
N LEU A 207 -9.82 5.83 2.84
CA LEU A 207 -9.37 5.29 4.12
C LEU A 207 -8.36 6.26 4.73
N LYS A 208 -8.85 7.25 5.45
CA LYS A 208 -8.05 8.30 6.06
C LYS A 208 -7.33 7.80 7.30
N GLY A 209 -6.03 7.65 7.21
CA GLY A 209 -5.17 7.29 8.32
C GLY A 209 -4.01 8.25 8.49
N GLU A 210 -2.88 7.76 9.00
CA GLU A 210 -1.69 8.54 9.25
C GLU A 210 -0.86 8.71 7.97
N GLY A 211 -0.88 9.93 7.41
CA GLY A 211 -0.15 10.28 6.19
C GLY A 211 1.37 10.40 6.37
N TRP A 212 2.07 10.56 5.25
CA TRP A 212 3.52 10.83 5.24
C TRP A 212 3.88 12.20 5.78
N ASP A 213 3.01 13.16 5.54
CA ASP A 213 3.12 14.56 5.97
C ASP A 213 1.80 15.06 6.60
N GLU A 214 1.83 16.27 7.14
CA GLU A 214 0.70 16.89 7.81
C GLU A 214 -0.20 17.71 6.86
N ARG A 215 -0.15 17.43 5.53
CA ARG A 215 -1.00 18.15 4.58
C ARG A 215 -2.47 17.94 4.89
N GLN A 216 -3.21 19.04 4.84
CA GLN A 216 -4.66 18.98 4.87
C GLN A 216 -5.19 18.77 3.45
N TYR A 217 -6.12 17.84 3.33
CA TYR A 217 -6.76 17.52 2.07
C TYR A 217 -8.23 17.93 2.08
N ASP A 218 -8.79 18.16 0.91
CA ASP A 218 -10.22 18.44 0.75
C ASP A 218 -11.06 17.17 0.93
N GLU A 219 -11.66 17.03 2.10
CA GLU A 219 -12.50 15.87 2.43
C GLU A 219 -13.84 15.84 1.69
N SER A 220 -14.17 16.89 0.93
CA SER A 220 -15.38 16.92 0.10
C SER A 220 -15.20 16.24 -1.27
N LEU A 221 -13.96 15.95 -1.67
CA LEU A 221 -13.69 15.28 -2.94
C LEU A 221 -14.09 13.80 -2.95
N PRO A 222 -13.72 12.96 -1.95
CA PRO A 222 -14.18 11.58 -1.89
C PRO A 222 -15.68 11.51 -1.57
N ASP A 223 -16.36 10.51 -2.09
CA ASP A 223 -17.78 10.26 -1.78
C ASP A 223 -18.01 9.82 -0.32
N ALA A 224 -16.99 9.21 0.30
CA ALA A 224 -16.97 8.89 1.71
C ALA A 224 -15.55 8.90 2.28
N VAL A 225 -15.44 9.30 3.55
CA VAL A 225 -14.19 9.20 4.34
C VAL A 225 -14.43 8.19 5.45
N ILE A 226 -13.55 7.22 5.56
CA ILE A 226 -13.55 6.18 6.60
C ILE A 226 -12.20 6.17 7.32
N THR A 227 -12.17 5.72 8.57
CA THR A 227 -10.94 5.59 9.38
C THR A 227 -10.57 4.13 9.68
N GLU A 228 -11.49 3.23 9.39
CA GLU A 228 -11.29 1.79 9.50
C GLU A 228 -11.86 1.11 8.25
N LEU A 229 -11.13 0.14 7.70
CA LEU A 229 -11.55 -0.53 6.45
C LEU A 229 -12.93 -1.18 6.56
N GLY A 230 -13.30 -1.70 7.74
CA GLY A 230 -14.60 -2.32 7.98
C GLY A 230 -15.79 -1.40 7.77
N GLN A 231 -15.59 -0.08 7.88
CA GLN A 231 -16.66 0.91 7.66
C GLN A 231 -17.10 0.96 6.19
N VAL A 232 -16.30 0.44 5.25
CA VAL A 232 -16.70 0.33 3.85
C VAL A 232 -18.02 -0.43 3.68
N LEU A 233 -18.30 -1.41 4.55
CA LEU A 233 -19.54 -2.21 4.53
C LEU A 233 -20.80 -1.42 4.90
N ASN A 234 -20.64 -0.24 5.49
CA ASN A 234 -21.71 0.63 5.97
C ASN A 234 -21.89 1.89 5.11
N VAL A 235 -21.13 2.03 4.03
CA VAL A 235 -21.32 3.13 3.08
C VAL A 235 -22.64 2.90 2.35
N GLY A 236 -23.57 3.84 2.45
CA GLY A 236 -25.01 3.65 2.15
C GLY A 236 -25.36 3.30 0.69
N TRP A 237 -24.39 3.13 -0.17
CA TRP A 237 -24.55 2.71 -1.57
C TRP A 237 -23.70 1.47 -1.94
N LEU A 238 -23.06 0.84 -0.96
CA LEU A 238 -22.39 -0.49 -1.04
C LEU A 238 -23.25 -1.62 -0.50
#